data_66da45ee5f602dd96bb8e048b3b42071
#
_entry.id   66da45ee5f602dd96bb8e048b3b42071
#
_cell.length_a   1.000
_cell.length_b   1.000
_cell.length_c   1.000
_cell.angle_alpha   90.00
_cell.angle_beta   90.00
_cell.angle_gamma   90.00
#
_symmetry.space_group_name_H-M   'P 1'
#
loop_
_entity.id
_entity.type
_entity.pdbx_description
1 polymer ?
#
loop_
_entity_poly.entity_id
_entity_poly.type
_entity_poly.pdbx_seq_one_letter_code
_entity_poly.pdbx_strand_id
1 'polypeptide(L)'
;MKQDSIRIAADSQAKFNNNTAFCIGTGRMGLALQQEYQQQLAMAQAECAFTHIRGHGLFSDDMAIYQPYQDAEGNWHEGYNFTYLDRVMDDYRAQGLKPFLELGFMPEKMASGTQTIFYWKGNVTPPQDDAKWTAMVQATLAHLAERYGKDEVSTWP
;
A
#
# COMPACT_ATOMS: atom_id res chain seq x y z
N MET A 1 16.40 36.08 30.03
CA MET A 1 15.71 35.31 28.98
C MET A 1 15.22 36.26 27.93
N LYS A 2 15.58 36.08 26.64
CA LYS A 2 14.96 36.81 25.55
C LYS A 2 13.55 36.26 25.36
N GLN A 3 12.56 37.13 25.44
CA GLN A 3 11.18 36.79 25.19
C GLN A 3 10.91 36.98 23.69
N ASP A 4 10.86 35.88 22.93
CA ASP A 4 10.49 35.96 21.52
C ASP A 4 8.98 36.10 21.42
N SER A 5 8.52 37.12 20.72
CA SER A 5 7.08 37.33 20.46
C SER A 5 6.76 36.99 19.02
N ILE A 6 5.71 36.16 18.82
CA ILE A 6 5.13 35.86 17.51
C ILE A 6 3.93 36.80 17.31
N ARG A 7 3.93 37.57 16.21
CA ARG A 7 2.82 38.42 15.83
C ARG A 7 2.03 37.76 14.72
N ILE A 8 0.76 37.46 14.96
CA ILE A 8 -0.16 36.96 13.95
C ILE A 8 -0.99 38.16 13.46
N ALA A 9 -0.88 38.50 12.17
CA ALA A 9 -1.68 39.51 11.53
C ALA A 9 -3.00 38.89 11.04
N ALA A 10 -4.14 39.33 11.56
CA ALA A 10 -5.46 38.83 11.19
C ALA A 10 -5.91 39.23 9.77
N ASP A 11 -5.22 40.22 9.19
CA ASP A 11 -5.47 40.78 7.85
C ASP A 11 -4.54 40.21 6.78
N SER A 12 -3.80 39.13 7.10
CA SER A 12 -2.93 38.47 6.13
C SER A 12 -3.75 37.89 4.98
N GLN A 13 -3.43 38.31 3.75
CA GLN A 13 -4.06 37.80 2.53
C GLN A 13 -3.17 36.77 1.81
N ALA A 14 -2.18 36.22 2.49
CA ALA A 14 -1.34 35.16 1.93
C ALA A 14 -2.19 33.92 1.64
N LYS A 15 -2.15 33.44 0.39
CA LYS A 15 -2.85 32.20 -0.01
C LYS A 15 -2.14 31.01 0.62
N PHE A 16 -2.83 30.32 1.50
CA PHE A 16 -2.33 29.05 2.05
C PHE A 16 -2.66 27.90 1.10
N ASN A 17 -1.63 27.22 0.59
CA ASN A 17 -1.80 26.00 -0.16
C ASN A 17 -1.87 24.82 0.82
N ASN A 18 -3.07 24.34 1.07
CA ASN A 18 -3.29 23.23 1.99
C ASN A 18 -3.06 21.88 1.26
N ASN A 19 -1.93 21.21 1.54
CA ASN A 19 -1.60 19.89 1.03
C ASN A 19 -1.86 18.77 2.06
N THR A 20 -2.52 19.05 3.19
CA THR A 20 -2.74 18.05 4.25
C THR A 20 -3.69 16.92 3.81
N ALA A 21 -4.55 17.19 2.82
CA ALA A 21 -5.44 16.19 2.23
C ALA A 21 -4.80 15.37 1.09
N PHE A 22 -3.49 15.52 0.82
CA PHE A 22 -2.85 14.79 -0.28
C PHE A 22 -2.82 13.29 -0.04
N CYS A 23 -2.39 12.84 1.14
CA CYS A 23 -2.25 11.41 1.43
C CYS A 23 -2.48 11.10 2.91
N ILE A 24 -3.27 10.07 3.19
CA ILE A 24 -3.41 9.50 4.52
C ILE A 24 -2.59 8.21 4.63
N GLY A 25 -1.81 8.06 5.72
CA GLY A 25 -1.18 6.80 6.09
C GLY A 25 -2.18 5.92 6.82
N THR A 26 -2.25 4.63 6.42
CA THR A 26 -3.29 3.73 6.92
C THR A 26 -2.78 2.50 7.69
N GLY A 27 -1.47 2.39 7.92
CA GLY A 27 -0.88 1.23 8.57
C GLY A 27 -0.76 0.04 7.62
N ARG A 28 -0.99 -1.19 8.11
CA ARG A 28 -0.79 -2.42 7.34
C ARG A 28 -1.91 -2.63 6.31
N MET A 29 -1.53 -2.96 5.07
CA MET A 29 -2.46 -3.14 3.94
C MET A 29 -3.56 -4.19 4.24
N GLY A 30 -3.21 -5.32 4.86
CA GLY A 30 -4.17 -6.37 5.21
C GLY A 30 -5.29 -5.94 6.17
N LEU A 31 -5.13 -4.83 6.91
CA LEU A 31 -6.20 -4.28 7.74
C LEU A 31 -7.38 -3.77 6.89
N ALA A 32 -7.10 -3.34 5.66
CA ALA A 32 -8.12 -2.85 4.75
C ALA A 32 -9.14 -3.93 4.30
N LEU A 33 -8.87 -5.20 4.57
CA LEU A 33 -9.81 -6.32 4.36
C LEU A 33 -10.89 -6.41 5.46
N GLN A 34 -10.75 -5.63 6.55
CA GLN A 34 -11.69 -5.66 7.66
C GLN A 34 -12.83 -4.66 7.45
N GLN A 35 -14.05 -5.08 7.73
CA GLN A 35 -15.24 -4.23 7.56
C GLN A 35 -15.17 -2.98 8.43
N GLU A 36 -14.73 -3.10 9.67
CA GLU A 36 -14.60 -1.97 10.60
C GLU A 36 -13.61 -0.91 10.07
N TYR A 37 -12.49 -1.35 9.51
CA TYR A 37 -11.54 -0.45 8.86
C TYR A 37 -12.20 0.34 7.73
N GLN A 38 -12.97 -0.31 6.86
CA GLN A 38 -13.65 0.37 5.76
C GLN A 38 -14.67 1.40 6.24
N GLN A 39 -15.39 1.10 7.31
CA GLN A 39 -16.32 2.05 7.93
C GLN A 39 -15.60 3.28 8.49
N GLN A 40 -14.50 3.08 9.22
CA GLN A 40 -13.68 4.17 9.77
C GLN A 40 -13.03 5.01 8.66
N LEU A 41 -12.53 4.38 7.60
CA LEU A 41 -11.96 5.07 6.46
C LEU A 41 -13.03 5.95 5.77
N ALA A 42 -14.24 5.43 5.57
CA ALA A 42 -15.33 6.19 4.98
C ALA A 42 -15.71 7.43 5.82
N MET A 43 -15.72 7.30 7.16
CA MET A 43 -15.95 8.44 8.05
C MET A 43 -14.83 9.50 7.91
N ALA A 44 -13.56 9.06 7.93
CA ALA A 44 -12.43 9.97 7.77
C ALA A 44 -12.43 10.64 6.39
N GLN A 45 -12.80 9.91 5.34
CA GLN A 45 -12.86 10.43 3.98
C GLN A 45 -13.97 11.48 3.80
N ALA A 46 -15.11 11.29 4.45
CA ALA A 46 -16.21 12.26 4.42
C ALA A 46 -15.81 13.62 5.02
N GLU A 47 -14.95 13.63 6.04
CA GLU A 47 -14.52 14.85 6.73
C GLU A 47 -13.26 15.48 6.12
N CYS A 48 -12.31 14.67 5.65
CA CYS A 48 -10.99 15.14 5.25
C CYS A 48 -10.76 15.19 3.74
N ALA A 49 -11.53 14.46 2.95
CA ALA A 49 -11.44 14.37 1.48
C ALA A 49 -10.01 14.13 0.98
N PHE A 50 -9.33 13.11 1.51
CA PHE A 50 -8.00 12.71 1.06
C PHE A 50 -8.04 12.28 -0.40
N THR A 51 -6.92 12.51 -1.12
CA THR A 51 -6.79 12.08 -2.52
C THR A 51 -6.05 10.75 -2.67
N HIS A 52 -5.15 10.44 -1.74
CA HIS A 52 -4.33 9.23 -1.76
C HIS A 52 -4.33 8.53 -0.41
N ILE A 53 -4.05 7.22 -0.45
CA ILE A 53 -3.92 6.39 0.74
C ILE A 53 -2.70 5.49 0.64
N ARG A 54 -1.86 5.48 1.69
CA ARG A 54 -0.61 4.75 1.76
C ARG A 54 -0.65 3.69 2.84
N GLY A 55 -0.56 2.43 2.45
CA GLY A 55 -0.51 1.27 3.34
C GLY A 55 0.80 0.50 3.22
N HIS A 56 1.28 -0.05 4.35
CA HIS A 56 2.47 -0.90 4.37
C HIS A 56 2.14 -2.34 3.99
N GLY A 57 3.13 -3.05 3.46
CA GLY A 57 3.07 -4.49 3.38
C GLY A 57 2.16 -5.03 2.29
N LEU A 58 2.20 -4.40 1.13
CA LEU A 58 1.52 -4.91 -0.07
C LEU A 58 1.89 -6.36 -0.37
N PHE A 59 3.16 -6.74 -0.19
CA PHE A 59 3.67 -8.08 -0.44
C PHE A 59 3.82 -8.95 0.82
N SER A 60 3.35 -8.48 1.98
CA SER A 60 3.31 -9.30 3.18
C SER A 60 2.44 -10.55 2.97
N ASP A 61 2.76 -11.63 3.68
CA ASP A 61 2.10 -12.93 3.49
C ASP A 61 0.60 -12.90 3.76
N ASP A 62 0.10 -11.99 4.59
CA ASP A 62 -1.34 -11.80 4.83
C ASP A 62 -2.10 -11.20 3.66
N MET A 63 -1.41 -10.58 2.69
CA MET A 63 -1.99 -10.17 1.39
C MET A 63 -2.01 -11.30 0.37
N ALA A 64 -1.31 -12.41 0.66
CA ALA A 64 -1.30 -13.65 -0.10
C ALA A 64 -0.96 -13.53 -1.60
N ILE A 65 -0.19 -12.50 -2.00
CA ILE A 65 0.15 -12.28 -3.41
C ILE A 65 1.09 -13.37 -3.90
N TYR A 66 2.19 -13.67 -3.18
CA TYR A 66 3.17 -14.67 -3.59
C TYR A 66 2.77 -16.07 -3.08
N GLN A 67 2.37 -16.95 -3.99
CA GLN A 67 1.86 -18.29 -3.69
C GLN A 67 2.53 -19.36 -4.56
N PRO A 68 3.83 -19.65 -4.37
CA PRO A 68 4.49 -20.72 -5.11
C PRO A 68 3.87 -22.06 -4.77
N TYR A 69 3.76 -22.93 -5.78
CA TYR A 69 3.15 -24.26 -5.65
C TYR A 69 3.97 -25.33 -6.34
N GLN A 70 3.74 -26.60 -5.96
CA GLN A 70 4.27 -27.77 -6.67
C GLN A 70 3.19 -28.38 -7.56
N ASP A 71 3.60 -28.79 -8.77
CA ASP A 71 2.76 -29.61 -9.63
C ASP A 71 2.73 -31.09 -9.17
N ALA A 72 2.00 -31.92 -9.91
CA ALA A 72 1.87 -33.36 -9.59
C ALA A 72 3.20 -34.11 -9.75
N GLU A 73 4.11 -33.60 -10.55
CA GLU A 73 5.45 -34.13 -10.80
C GLU A 73 6.48 -33.65 -9.77
N GLY A 74 6.10 -32.73 -8.85
CA GLY A 74 6.95 -32.21 -7.81
C GLY A 74 7.80 -30.99 -8.21
N ASN A 75 7.58 -30.40 -9.39
CA ASN A 75 8.28 -29.20 -9.82
C ASN A 75 7.67 -27.94 -9.17
N TRP A 76 8.51 -27.00 -8.77
CA TRP A 76 8.07 -25.73 -8.22
C TRP A 76 7.73 -24.72 -9.32
N HIS A 77 6.61 -24.05 -9.13
CA HIS A 77 6.12 -22.99 -10.00
C HIS A 77 5.86 -21.71 -9.19
N GLU A 78 6.13 -20.55 -9.82
CA GLU A 78 5.75 -19.27 -9.26
C GLU A 78 4.25 -19.06 -9.43
N GLY A 79 3.56 -18.73 -8.34
CA GLY A 79 2.13 -18.43 -8.35
C GLY A 79 1.86 -17.06 -7.75
N TYR A 80 0.92 -16.33 -8.32
CA TYR A 80 0.48 -15.03 -7.81
C TYR A 80 -1.04 -15.02 -7.64
N ASN A 81 -1.51 -14.50 -6.51
CA ASN A 81 -2.92 -14.35 -6.20
C ASN A 81 -3.23 -12.89 -5.87
N PHE A 82 -4.07 -12.27 -6.66
CA PHE A 82 -4.41 -10.85 -6.50
C PHE A 82 -5.78 -10.60 -5.86
N THR A 83 -6.47 -11.65 -5.36
CA THR A 83 -7.82 -11.52 -4.81
C THR A 83 -7.92 -10.47 -3.68
N TYR A 84 -6.99 -10.48 -2.74
CA TYR A 84 -6.99 -9.52 -1.64
C TYR A 84 -6.53 -8.13 -2.08
N LEU A 85 -5.57 -8.08 -2.98
CA LEU A 85 -5.15 -6.83 -3.62
C LEU A 85 -6.33 -6.16 -4.32
N ASP A 86 -7.03 -6.91 -5.16
CA ASP A 86 -8.20 -6.40 -5.90
C ASP A 86 -9.25 -5.84 -4.95
N ARG A 87 -9.57 -6.58 -3.89
CA ARG A 87 -10.55 -6.15 -2.91
C ARG A 87 -10.17 -4.81 -2.27
N VAL A 88 -8.92 -4.68 -1.83
CA VAL A 88 -8.44 -3.45 -1.18
C VAL A 88 -8.44 -2.27 -2.16
N MET A 89 -7.97 -2.48 -3.40
CA MET A 89 -7.92 -1.43 -4.42
C MET A 89 -9.32 -0.99 -4.86
N ASP A 90 -10.25 -1.94 -5.01
CA ASP A 90 -11.65 -1.63 -5.33
C ASP A 90 -12.30 -0.79 -4.22
N ASP A 91 -12.09 -1.15 -2.96
CA ASP A 91 -12.64 -0.43 -1.80
C ASP A 91 -12.05 1.00 -1.69
N TYR A 92 -10.75 1.19 -1.95
CA TYR A 92 -10.13 2.52 -1.97
C TYR A 92 -10.71 3.38 -3.10
N ARG A 93 -10.82 2.82 -4.30
CA ARG A 93 -11.39 3.54 -5.45
C ARG A 93 -12.86 3.89 -5.26
N ALA A 94 -13.65 3.02 -4.63
CA ALA A 94 -15.05 3.30 -4.29
C ALA A 94 -15.19 4.52 -3.37
N GLN A 95 -14.15 4.82 -2.59
CA GLN A 95 -14.08 5.99 -1.71
C GLN A 95 -13.35 7.19 -2.34
N GLY A 96 -13.03 7.14 -3.63
CA GLY A 96 -12.35 8.22 -4.35
C GLY A 96 -10.85 8.35 -4.04
N LEU A 97 -10.25 7.31 -3.44
CA LEU A 97 -8.84 7.29 -3.05
C LEU A 97 -7.98 6.59 -4.10
N LYS A 98 -6.80 7.16 -4.37
CA LYS A 98 -5.75 6.52 -5.15
C LYS A 98 -4.73 5.88 -4.22
N PRO A 99 -4.32 4.63 -4.46
CA PRO A 99 -3.29 4.01 -3.64
C PRO A 99 -1.91 4.65 -3.89
N PHE A 100 -1.17 4.86 -2.82
CA PHE A 100 0.26 5.11 -2.83
C PHE A 100 0.94 3.77 -2.53
N LEU A 101 1.55 3.14 -3.53
CA LEU A 101 2.03 1.77 -3.42
C LEU A 101 3.40 1.70 -2.74
N GLU A 102 3.49 0.94 -1.65
CA GLU A 102 4.76 0.52 -1.05
C GLU A 102 5.06 -0.92 -1.46
N LEU A 103 6.13 -1.13 -2.22
CA LEU A 103 6.57 -2.44 -2.69
C LEU A 103 7.32 -3.19 -1.57
N GLY A 104 6.61 -3.60 -0.54
CA GLY A 104 7.10 -4.30 0.64
C GLY A 104 5.92 -4.93 1.41
N PHE A 105 6.15 -5.71 2.45
CA PHE A 105 7.42 -6.30 2.88
C PHE A 105 7.74 -7.55 2.07
N MET A 106 8.93 -8.15 2.30
CA MET A 106 9.34 -9.35 1.59
C MET A 106 8.45 -10.53 2.00
N PRO A 107 7.84 -11.28 1.05
CA PRO A 107 7.17 -12.54 1.36
C PRO A 107 8.14 -13.54 2.01
N GLU A 108 7.72 -14.27 3.03
CA GLU A 108 8.59 -15.19 3.77
C GLU A 108 9.25 -16.22 2.84
N LYS A 109 8.50 -16.78 1.89
CA LYS A 109 9.00 -17.77 0.92
C LYS A 109 9.99 -17.21 -0.11
N MET A 110 10.13 -15.89 -0.20
CA MET A 110 11.06 -15.20 -1.11
C MET A 110 12.24 -14.58 -0.36
N ALA A 111 12.14 -14.45 0.96
CA ALA A 111 13.10 -13.74 1.81
C ALA A 111 14.43 -14.49 1.94
N SER A 112 15.56 -13.77 1.87
CA SER A 112 16.90 -14.33 2.10
C SER A 112 17.24 -14.56 3.58
N GLY A 113 16.40 -14.08 4.50
CA GLY A 113 16.61 -14.19 5.93
C GLY A 113 15.32 -14.01 6.73
N THR A 114 15.46 -14.01 8.06
CA THR A 114 14.34 -14.01 9.01
C THR A 114 14.22 -12.72 9.80
N GLN A 115 14.97 -11.67 9.45
CA GLN A 115 14.89 -10.40 10.14
C GLN A 115 13.54 -9.73 9.85
N THR A 116 12.83 -9.39 10.94
CA THR A 116 11.51 -8.76 10.85
C THR A 116 11.44 -7.51 11.71
N ILE A 117 10.50 -6.61 11.37
CA ILE A 117 10.13 -5.44 12.17
C ILE A 117 8.65 -5.47 12.49
N PHE A 118 8.24 -4.66 13.45
CA PHE A 118 6.89 -4.56 13.99
C PHE A 118 6.39 -5.85 14.66
N TYR A 119 5.33 -5.73 15.45
CA TYR A 119 4.72 -6.88 16.14
C TYR A 119 4.12 -7.92 15.19
N TRP A 120 3.77 -7.51 13.95
CA TRP A 120 3.21 -8.37 12.90
C TRP A 120 4.27 -8.95 11.95
N LYS A 121 5.55 -8.82 12.33
CA LYS A 121 6.71 -9.51 11.71
C LYS A 121 6.88 -9.25 10.21
N GLY A 122 6.78 -7.99 9.76
CA GLY A 122 7.13 -7.63 8.38
C GLY A 122 8.59 -7.96 8.10
N ASN A 123 8.86 -8.84 7.12
CA ASN A 123 10.22 -9.26 6.78
C ASN A 123 10.93 -8.16 5.99
N VAL A 124 12.13 -7.77 6.44
CA VAL A 124 12.93 -6.67 5.89
C VAL A 124 14.25 -7.14 5.24
N THR A 125 14.39 -8.45 5.02
CA THR A 125 15.55 -8.96 4.30
C THR A 125 15.35 -8.84 2.79
N PRO A 126 16.44 -8.77 1.99
CA PRO A 126 16.33 -8.78 0.54
C PRO A 126 15.77 -10.13 0.03
N PRO A 127 15.35 -10.22 -1.23
CA PRO A 127 14.93 -11.48 -1.81
C PRO A 127 16.14 -12.46 -1.90
N GLN A 128 15.85 -13.77 -1.90
CA GLN A 128 16.85 -14.78 -2.23
C GLN A 128 17.25 -14.74 -3.71
N ASP A 129 16.32 -14.29 -4.57
CA ASP A 129 16.47 -14.22 -6.02
C ASP A 129 15.80 -12.92 -6.52
N ASP A 130 16.62 -11.99 -7.00
CA ASP A 130 16.18 -10.70 -7.53
C ASP A 130 15.29 -10.85 -8.78
N ALA A 131 15.48 -11.92 -9.57
CA ALA A 131 14.67 -12.17 -10.76
C ALA A 131 13.25 -12.55 -10.36
N LYS A 132 13.06 -13.35 -9.31
CA LYS A 132 11.72 -13.68 -8.77
C LYS A 132 11.02 -12.47 -8.18
N TRP A 133 11.74 -11.63 -7.45
CA TRP A 133 11.21 -10.37 -6.95
C TRP A 133 10.74 -9.48 -8.09
N THR A 134 11.57 -9.28 -9.10
CA THR A 134 11.24 -8.49 -10.29
C THR A 134 10.02 -9.04 -11.00
N ALA A 135 9.93 -10.36 -11.18
CA ALA A 135 8.79 -11.02 -11.81
C ALA A 135 7.48 -10.79 -11.03
N MET A 136 7.52 -10.88 -9.69
CA MET A 136 6.36 -10.61 -8.84
C MET A 136 5.90 -9.14 -8.96
N VAL A 137 6.83 -8.18 -8.93
CA VAL A 137 6.50 -6.76 -9.10
C VAL A 137 5.89 -6.52 -10.48
N GLN A 138 6.49 -7.07 -11.54
CA GLN A 138 5.97 -6.95 -12.89
C GLN A 138 4.58 -7.57 -13.04
N ALA A 139 4.36 -8.77 -12.49
CA ALA A 139 3.05 -9.42 -12.52
C ALA A 139 1.99 -8.59 -11.79
N THR A 140 2.34 -8.02 -10.65
CA THR A 140 1.44 -7.15 -9.87
C THR A 140 1.06 -5.89 -10.65
N LEU A 141 2.04 -5.20 -11.24
CA LEU A 141 1.79 -3.99 -12.02
C LEU A 141 1.01 -4.29 -13.31
N ALA A 142 1.30 -5.41 -13.97
CA ALA A 142 0.56 -5.85 -15.16
C ALA A 142 -0.90 -6.14 -14.81
N HIS A 143 -1.17 -6.85 -13.72
CA HIS A 143 -2.51 -7.13 -13.22
C HIS A 143 -3.29 -5.85 -12.90
N LEU A 144 -2.67 -4.91 -12.16
CA LEU A 144 -3.30 -3.63 -11.84
C LEU A 144 -3.61 -2.82 -13.10
N ALA A 145 -2.67 -2.78 -14.07
CA ALA A 145 -2.86 -2.08 -15.33
C ALA A 145 -3.94 -2.72 -16.22
N GLU A 146 -4.07 -4.05 -16.21
CA GLU A 146 -5.14 -4.77 -16.90
C GLU A 146 -6.51 -4.47 -16.29
N ARG A 147 -6.59 -4.52 -14.94
CA ARG A 147 -7.85 -4.36 -14.21
C ARG A 147 -8.35 -2.91 -14.18
N TYR A 148 -7.47 -1.95 -13.95
CA TYR A 148 -7.85 -0.54 -13.73
C TYR A 148 -7.52 0.39 -14.89
N GLY A 149 -6.77 -0.08 -15.87
CA GLY A 149 -6.27 0.71 -16.99
C GLY A 149 -4.93 1.37 -16.70
N LYS A 150 -4.06 1.42 -17.72
CA LYS A 150 -2.70 2.00 -17.61
C LYS A 150 -2.72 3.47 -17.23
N ASP A 151 -3.67 4.24 -17.78
CA ASP A 151 -3.77 5.67 -17.53
C ASP A 151 -4.12 5.96 -16.06
N GLU A 152 -5.00 5.16 -15.47
CA GLU A 152 -5.34 5.27 -14.05
C GLU A 152 -4.13 4.90 -13.18
N VAL A 153 -3.54 3.72 -13.40
CA VAL A 153 -2.41 3.22 -12.59
C VAL A 153 -1.19 4.13 -12.69
N SER A 154 -0.95 4.77 -13.85
CA SER A 154 0.16 5.72 -14.02
C SER A 154 0.04 6.98 -13.16
N THR A 155 -1.14 7.25 -12.59
CA THR A 155 -1.35 8.37 -11.67
C THR A 155 -1.15 8.02 -10.21
N TRP A 156 -0.89 6.76 -9.90
CA TRP A 156 -0.63 6.29 -8.54
C TRP A 156 0.84 6.50 -8.20
N PRO A 157 1.16 7.15 -7.04
CA PRO A 157 2.53 7.33 -6.60
C PRO A 157 3.15 6.02 -6.11
#